data_77558ff5983ef18017fb47b3a883cdc3
#
_entry.id   77558ff5983ef18017fb47b3a883cdc3
#
_cell.length_a   1.000
_cell.length_b   1.000
_cell.length_c   1.000
_cell.angle_alpha   90.00
_cell.angle_beta   90.00
_cell.angle_gamma   90.00
#
_symmetry.space_group_name_H-M   'P 1'
#
loop_
_entity.id
_entity.type
_entity.pdbx_description
1 polymer ?
#
loop_
_entity_poly.entity_id
_entity_poly.type
_entity_poly.pdbx_seq_one_letter_code
_entity_poly.pdbx_strand_id
1 'polypeptide(L)'
;MKKKVLLPVIMFFVMVSVYAQKDTLARIPLIGEDAPAFTAETTNGTLNFPSDFGHKWKILFSHPADFTPVCSTEILELAYMQTDFDQLGAKLAIISTDKLSRHNSWKEELEKVSFHGKEPVKIRFPFIDDNNRTICKLYGMISPKVNGTKAVRGVFIIDPENKIASVSFYPMSVGRNIEEIKRTLLALQTTQKQQVLMPANWKPGNDVLLPYLNDSQHQQLATTTPVDLPDQLDSDILTPYFDEYRDNTLPQVNVNSPDIYSLNWFMFYKKTQ
;
A
#
# COMPACT_ATOMS: atom_id res chain seq x y z
N MET A 1 -7.62 53.03 68.69
CA MET A 1 -6.76 51.99 68.12
C MET A 1 -7.65 51.11 67.20
N LYS A 2 -7.59 51.30 65.88
CA LYS A 2 -8.36 50.48 64.91
C LYS A 2 -7.45 49.40 64.35
N LYS A 3 -7.71 48.12 64.66
CA LYS A 3 -7.00 46.98 64.11
C LYS A 3 -7.48 46.73 62.67
N LYS A 4 -6.57 46.87 61.70
CA LYS A 4 -6.81 46.48 60.31
C LYS A 4 -6.62 44.94 60.23
N VAL A 5 -7.71 44.25 59.93
CA VAL A 5 -7.69 42.82 59.59
C VAL A 5 -7.33 42.72 58.11
N LEU A 6 -6.17 42.15 57.82
CA LEU A 6 -5.71 41.84 56.47
C LEU A 6 -6.27 40.46 56.08
N LEU A 7 -7.17 40.41 55.12
CA LEU A 7 -7.74 39.19 54.56
C LEU A 7 -6.82 38.70 53.44
N PRO A 8 -6.25 37.46 53.49
CA PRO A 8 -5.46 36.95 52.39
C PRO A 8 -6.41 36.47 51.29
N VAL A 9 -6.31 37.08 50.14
CA VAL A 9 -6.99 36.60 48.91
C VAL A 9 -6.19 35.37 48.41
N ILE A 10 -6.73 34.18 48.65
CA ILE A 10 -6.23 32.93 48.08
C ILE A 10 -6.72 32.90 46.64
N MET A 11 -5.82 33.21 45.74
CA MET A 11 -6.06 33.09 44.28
C MET A 11 -5.97 31.63 43.91
N PHE A 12 -7.12 30.96 43.77
CA PHE A 12 -7.24 29.59 43.31
C PHE A 12 -6.95 29.58 41.81
N PHE A 13 -5.73 29.22 41.42
CA PHE A 13 -5.38 28.95 40.01
C PHE A 13 -5.98 27.61 39.63
N VAL A 14 -7.17 27.60 39.02
CA VAL A 14 -7.70 26.43 38.36
C VAL A 14 -6.90 26.24 37.10
N MET A 15 -5.91 25.34 37.13
CA MET A 15 -5.31 24.79 35.91
C MET A 15 -6.38 23.98 35.18
N VAL A 16 -7.03 24.62 34.22
CA VAL A 16 -7.81 23.90 33.22
C VAL A 16 -6.80 23.22 32.31
N SER A 17 -6.52 21.94 32.56
CA SER A 17 -5.83 21.09 31.62
C SER A 17 -6.75 20.94 30.41
N VAL A 18 -6.53 21.76 29.39
CA VAL A 18 -7.11 21.52 28.05
C VAL A 18 -6.45 20.26 27.53
N TYR A 19 -7.08 19.13 27.79
CA TYR A 19 -6.81 17.94 27.00
C TYR A 19 -7.23 18.31 25.56
N ALA A 20 -6.26 18.67 24.75
CA ALA A 20 -6.46 18.69 23.32
C ALA A 20 -6.92 17.27 22.95
N GLN A 21 -8.20 17.09 22.81
CA GLN A 21 -8.79 15.90 22.22
C GLN A 21 -8.18 15.88 20.82
N LYS A 22 -7.15 15.04 20.67
CA LYS A 22 -6.55 14.78 19.37
C LYS A 22 -7.69 14.17 18.56
N ASP A 23 -8.40 15.03 17.82
CA ASP A 23 -9.30 14.57 16.78
C ASP A 23 -8.44 13.66 15.91
N THR A 24 -8.50 12.38 16.20
CA THR A 24 -7.98 11.36 15.30
C THR A 24 -8.94 11.34 14.11
N LEU A 25 -8.87 12.39 13.30
CA LEU A 25 -9.38 12.32 11.95
C LEU A 25 -8.81 11.05 11.39
N ALA A 26 -9.69 10.12 11.04
CA ALA A 26 -9.31 8.87 10.42
C ALA A 26 -8.46 9.25 9.20
N ARG A 27 -7.13 9.11 9.32
CA ARG A 27 -6.22 9.39 8.23
C ARG A 27 -5.86 8.10 7.52
N ILE A 28 -5.62 8.21 6.24
CA ILE A 28 -5.09 7.09 5.46
C ILE A 28 -3.66 6.82 5.95
N PRO A 29 -3.33 5.57 6.32
CA PRO A 29 -1.94 5.19 6.60
C PRO A 29 -1.06 5.47 5.37
N LEU A 30 0.08 6.13 5.57
CA LEU A 30 0.98 6.52 4.51
C LEU A 30 1.96 5.39 4.14
N ILE A 31 2.55 5.46 2.95
CA ILE A 31 3.61 4.55 2.52
C ILE A 31 4.78 4.64 3.50
N GLY A 32 5.32 3.49 3.89
CA GLY A 32 6.39 3.34 4.88
C GLY A 32 5.91 3.24 6.34
N GLU A 33 4.67 3.59 6.65
CA GLU A 33 4.12 3.42 8.00
C GLU A 33 3.72 1.96 8.27
N ASP A 34 3.67 1.61 9.56
CA ASP A 34 3.12 0.31 9.96
C ASP A 34 1.65 0.18 9.59
N ALA A 35 1.27 -0.95 9.00
CA ALA A 35 -0.11 -1.27 8.75
C ALA A 35 -0.87 -1.35 10.10
N PRO A 36 -1.94 -0.55 10.30
CA PRO A 36 -2.69 -0.57 11.54
C PRO A 36 -3.22 -1.98 11.87
N ALA A 37 -2.84 -2.50 13.03
CA ALA A 37 -3.24 -3.82 13.47
C ALA A 37 -4.69 -3.83 13.98
N PHE A 38 -5.38 -4.94 13.74
CA PHE A 38 -6.73 -5.18 14.24
C PHE A 38 -7.01 -6.68 14.41
N THR A 39 -8.04 -7.00 15.20
CA THR A 39 -8.62 -8.33 15.29
C THR A 39 -10.08 -8.26 14.86
N ALA A 40 -10.52 -9.17 14.01
CA ALA A 40 -11.90 -9.22 13.52
C ALA A 40 -12.36 -10.64 13.19
N GLU A 41 -13.67 -10.86 13.26
CA GLU A 41 -14.30 -12.06 12.74
C GLU A 41 -14.36 -12.01 11.21
N THR A 42 -14.13 -13.16 10.58
CA THR A 42 -14.16 -13.30 9.13
C THR A 42 -14.90 -14.56 8.71
N THR A 43 -15.17 -14.68 7.41
CA THR A 43 -15.73 -15.92 6.83
C THR A 43 -14.83 -17.14 7.02
N ASN A 44 -13.58 -16.95 7.47
CA ASN A 44 -12.62 -18.02 7.69
C ASN A 44 -12.21 -18.14 9.18
N GLY A 45 -12.98 -17.58 10.10
CA GLY A 45 -12.68 -17.49 11.53
C GLY A 45 -12.06 -16.16 11.92
N THR A 46 -11.61 -16.05 13.18
CA THR A 46 -10.98 -14.85 13.71
C THR A 46 -9.64 -14.58 13.02
N LEU A 47 -9.40 -13.35 12.64
CA LEU A 47 -8.15 -12.88 11.99
C LEU A 47 -7.50 -11.79 12.85
N ASN A 48 -6.24 -11.99 13.23
CA ASN A 48 -5.36 -10.96 13.77
C ASN A 48 -4.51 -10.41 12.61
N PHE A 49 -4.91 -9.26 12.08
CA PHE A 49 -4.23 -8.64 10.94
C PHE A 49 -3.21 -7.60 11.42
N PRO A 50 -2.01 -7.53 10.86
CA PRO A 50 -1.46 -8.34 9.77
C PRO A 50 -0.75 -9.63 10.21
N SER A 51 -0.64 -9.88 11.52
CA SER A 51 0.25 -10.90 12.13
C SER A 51 -0.04 -12.33 11.66
N ASP A 52 -1.32 -12.73 11.50
CA ASP A 52 -1.69 -14.10 11.09
C ASP A 52 -1.25 -14.42 9.65
N PHE A 53 -0.88 -13.42 8.86
CA PHE A 53 -0.32 -13.62 7.54
C PHE A 53 1.21 -13.76 7.52
N GLY A 54 1.88 -13.60 8.68
CA GLY A 54 3.32 -13.74 8.86
C GLY A 54 4.12 -12.85 7.89
N HIS A 55 5.29 -13.33 7.47
CA HIS A 55 6.17 -12.66 6.50
C HIS A 55 5.72 -12.84 5.04
N LYS A 56 4.42 -12.71 4.79
CA LYS A 56 3.87 -12.66 3.43
C LYS A 56 3.55 -11.23 3.06
N TRP A 57 3.48 -10.93 1.78
CA TRP A 57 2.80 -9.76 1.29
C TRP A 57 1.31 -9.85 1.64
N LYS A 58 0.66 -8.74 1.94
CA LYS A 58 -0.75 -8.68 2.29
C LYS A 58 -1.44 -7.67 1.40
N ILE A 59 -2.65 -7.99 0.96
CA ILE A 59 -3.50 -7.08 0.21
C ILE A 59 -4.81 -6.96 0.96
N LEU A 60 -5.02 -5.80 1.59
CA LEU A 60 -6.28 -5.45 2.21
C LEU A 60 -7.12 -4.68 1.18
N PHE A 61 -8.27 -5.25 0.82
CA PHE A 61 -9.10 -4.80 -0.28
C PHE A 61 -10.51 -4.48 0.23
N SER A 62 -10.89 -3.19 0.26
CA SER A 62 -12.22 -2.80 0.72
C SER A 62 -13.20 -2.67 -0.44
N HIS A 63 -14.47 -2.94 -0.14
CA HIS A 63 -15.58 -2.72 -1.08
C HIS A 63 -16.79 -2.09 -0.37
N PRO A 64 -17.66 -1.38 -1.10
CA PRO A 64 -18.77 -0.66 -0.49
C PRO A 64 -19.83 -1.53 0.16
N ALA A 65 -20.29 -2.60 -0.50
CA ALA A 65 -21.32 -3.48 0.03
C ALA A 65 -21.40 -4.81 -0.72
N ASP A 66 -21.77 -5.86 0.02
CA ASP A 66 -22.12 -7.17 -0.52
C ASP A 66 -23.36 -7.10 -1.43
N PHE A 67 -23.49 -8.06 -2.34
CA PHE A 67 -24.58 -8.18 -3.32
C PHE A 67 -24.74 -6.96 -4.22
N THR A 68 -23.63 -6.27 -4.52
CA THR A 68 -23.64 -5.16 -5.49
C THR A 68 -22.87 -5.54 -6.77
N PRO A 69 -23.30 -5.06 -7.94
CA PRO A 69 -22.76 -5.54 -9.22
C PRO A 69 -21.25 -5.36 -9.34
N VAL A 70 -20.74 -4.15 -9.13
CA VAL A 70 -19.31 -3.84 -9.28
C VAL A 70 -18.46 -4.63 -8.27
N CYS A 71 -18.91 -4.72 -7.01
CA CYS A 71 -18.17 -5.51 -6.00
C CYS A 71 -18.13 -6.99 -6.37
N SER A 72 -19.23 -7.54 -6.90
CA SER A 72 -19.29 -8.94 -7.34
C SER A 72 -18.28 -9.22 -8.45
N THR A 73 -18.16 -8.36 -9.46
CA THR A 73 -17.15 -8.51 -10.50
C THR A 73 -15.72 -8.47 -9.97
N GLU A 74 -15.42 -7.58 -9.03
CA GLU A 74 -14.09 -7.47 -8.41
C GLU A 74 -13.72 -8.72 -7.62
N ILE A 75 -14.67 -9.24 -6.81
CA ILE A 75 -14.42 -10.43 -5.98
C ILE A 75 -14.27 -11.69 -6.86
N LEU A 76 -15.04 -11.82 -7.92
CA LEU A 76 -14.90 -12.93 -8.86
C LEU A 76 -13.54 -12.90 -9.58
N GLU A 77 -13.09 -11.74 -10.06
CA GLU A 77 -11.75 -11.62 -10.65
C GLU A 77 -10.64 -11.94 -9.63
N LEU A 78 -10.73 -11.43 -8.39
CA LEU A 78 -9.80 -11.80 -7.33
C LEU A 78 -9.82 -13.31 -7.05
N ALA A 79 -11.00 -13.95 -7.07
CA ALA A 79 -11.13 -15.38 -6.85
C ALA A 79 -10.46 -16.20 -7.97
N TYR A 80 -10.59 -15.79 -9.22
CA TYR A 80 -9.88 -16.45 -10.33
C TYR A 80 -8.36 -16.25 -10.24
N MET A 81 -7.91 -15.10 -9.72
CA MET A 81 -6.49 -14.77 -9.60
C MET A 81 -5.87 -15.14 -8.24
N GLN A 82 -6.64 -15.70 -7.30
CA GLN A 82 -6.14 -15.98 -5.94
C GLN A 82 -4.95 -16.95 -5.92
N THR A 83 -4.86 -17.86 -6.87
CA THR A 83 -3.72 -18.77 -6.99
C THR A 83 -2.46 -18.03 -7.45
N ASP A 84 -2.59 -17.05 -8.33
CA ASP A 84 -1.48 -16.21 -8.75
C ASP A 84 -0.93 -15.41 -7.57
N PHE A 85 -1.81 -14.80 -6.77
CA PHE A 85 -1.39 -14.09 -5.55
C PHE A 85 -0.73 -15.02 -4.53
N ASP A 86 -1.25 -16.23 -4.35
CA ASP A 86 -0.61 -17.25 -3.48
C ASP A 86 0.79 -17.62 -3.98
N GLN A 87 0.98 -17.81 -5.30
CA GLN A 87 2.30 -18.09 -5.92
C GLN A 87 3.27 -16.92 -5.76
N LEU A 88 2.77 -15.69 -5.76
CA LEU A 88 3.54 -14.49 -5.48
C LEU A 88 3.79 -14.27 -3.97
N GLY A 89 3.41 -15.23 -3.13
CA GLY A 89 3.58 -15.13 -1.68
C GLY A 89 2.73 -14.03 -1.04
N ALA A 90 1.61 -13.65 -1.66
CA ALA A 90 0.69 -12.64 -1.15
C ALA A 90 -0.59 -13.26 -0.60
N LYS A 91 -1.15 -12.65 0.45
CA LYS A 91 -2.42 -13.02 1.07
C LYS A 91 -3.44 -11.90 0.86
N LEU A 92 -4.64 -12.29 0.49
CA LEU A 92 -5.77 -11.39 0.28
C LEU A 92 -6.64 -11.36 1.54
N ALA A 93 -7.15 -10.19 1.90
CA ALA A 93 -8.21 -10.01 2.89
C ALA A 93 -9.18 -8.96 2.37
N ILE A 94 -10.47 -9.29 2.38
CA ILE A 94 -11.52 -8.43 1.85
C ILE A 94 -12.28 -7.83 3.04
N ILE A 95 -12.63 -6.55 2.96
CA ILE A 95 -13.33 -5.87 4.06
C ILE A 95 -14.47 -5.01 3.53
N SER A 96 -15.59 -5.04 4.23
CA SER A 96 -16.66 -4.05 4.09
C SER A 96 -17.34 -3.78 5.42
N THR A 97 -18.29 -2.86 5.42
CA THR A 97 -19.12 -2.54 6.59
C THR A 97 -20.36 -3.41 6.69
N ASP A 98 -20.42 -4.50 5.97
CA ASP A 98 -21.50 -5.48 6.09
C ASP A 98 -21.19 -6.50 7.20
N LYS A 99 -22.22 -7.19 7.71
CA LYS A 99 -22.09 -8.17 8.79
C LYS A 99 -21.57 -9.51 8.25
N LEU A 100 -20.93 -10.28 9.11
CA LEU A 100 -20.41 -11.61 8.80
C LEU A 100 -21.46 -12.54 8.16
N SER A 101 -22.69 -12.53 8.67
CA SER A 101 -23.77 -13.35 8.08
C SER A 101 -24.05 -13.00 6.62
N ARG A 102 -23.98 -11.70 6.27
CA ARG A 102 -24.15 -11.22 4.89
C ARG A 102 -22.96 -11.62 4.02
N HIS A 103 -21.74 -11.50 4.53
CA HIS A 103 -20.53 -11.97 3.86
C HIS A 103 -20.60 -13.47 3.53
N ASN A 104 -21.01 -14.30 4.48
CA ASN A 104 -21.17 -15.74 4.26
C ASN A 104 -22.17 -16.03 3.14
N SER A 105 -23.36 -15.44 3.21
CA SER A 105 -24.39 -15.64 2.19
C SER A 105 -23.93 -15.14 0.80
N TRP A 106 -23.26 -13.99 0.74
CA TRP A 106 -22.78 -13.45 -0.52
C TRP A 106 -21.65 -14.29 -1.13
N LYS A 107 -20.71 -14.74 -0.30
CA LYS A 107 -19.63 -15.65 -0.73
C LYS A 107 -20.19 -16.94 -1.33
N GLU A 108 -21.19 -17.56 -0.67
CA GLU A 108 -21.87 -18.76 -1.18
C GLU A 108 -22.54 -18.53 -2.54
N GLU A 109 -23.15 -17.37 -2.73
CA GLU A 109 -23.78 -17.03 -4.02
C GLU A 109 -22.74 -16.76 -5.11
N LEU A 110 -21.65 -16.03 -4.81
CA LEU A 110 -20.57 -15.79 -5.76
C LEU A 110 -19.91 -17.09 -6.23
N GLU A 111 -19.75 -18.06 -5.33
CA GLU A 111 -19.16 -19.37 -5.65
C GLU A 111 -20.02 -20.25 -6.57
N LYS A 112 -21.23 -19.81 -6.95
CA LYS A 112 -22.11 -20.47 -7.92
C LYS A 112 -22.10 -19.80 -9.28
N VAL A 113 -21.43 -18.63 -9.40
CA VAL A 113 -21.50 -17.80 -10.60
C VAL A 113 -20.43 -18.22 -11.60
N SER A 114 -20.84 -18.54 -12.82
CA SER A 114 -19.96 -18.58 -14.00
C SER A 114 -19.76 -17.15 -14.49
N PHE A 115 -18.51 -16.69 -14.56
CA PHE A 115 -18.19 -15.31 -14.88
C PHE A 115 -17.17 -15.23 -16.03
N HIS A 116 -17.46 -14.42 -17.03
CA HIS A 116 -16.67 -14.28 -18.26
C HIS A 116 -16.36 -15.64 -18.94
N GLY A 117 -17.30 -16.57 -18.92
CA GLY A 117 -17.14 -17.90 -19.50
C GLY A 117 -16.26 -18.86 -18.70
N LYS A 118 -15.85 -18.47 -17.48
CA LYS A 118 -15.10 -19.33 -16.56
C LYS A 118 -16.07 -20.07 -15.63
N GLU A 119 -15.71 -21.29 -15.26
CA GLU A 119 -16.48 -22.09 -14.29
C GLU A 119 -16.51 -21.44 -12.89
N PRO A 120 -17.54 -21.74 -12.09
CA PRO A 120 -17.60 -21.29 -10.70
C PRO A 120 -16.33 -21.63 -9.89
N VAL A 121 -15.89 -20.71 -9.05
CA VAL A 121 -14.64 -20.85 -8.30
C VAL A 121 -14.86 -20.69 -6.80
N LYS A 122 -14.19 -21.53 -5.99
CA LYS A 122 -14.17 -21.38 -4.55
C LYS A 122 -13.32 -20.20 -4.10
N ILE A 123 -13.87 -19.36 -3.22
CA ILE A 123 -13.21 -18.18 -2.68
C ILE A 123 -12.48 -18.58 -1.39
N ARG A 124 -11.15 -18.50 -1.38
CA ARG A 124 -10.33 -18.95 -0.24
C ARG A 124 -9.94 -17.83 0.73
N PHE A 125 -9.95 -16.59 0.29
CA PHE A 125 -9.59 -15.44 1.13
C PHE A 125 -10.74 -15.05 2.08
N PRO A 126 -10.42 -14.50 3.28
CA PRO A 126 -11.41 -14.10 4.27
C PRO A 126 -12.13 -12.80 3.87
N PHE A 127 -13.40 -12.71 4.23
CA PHE A 127 -14.18 -11.48 4.23
C PHE A 127 -14.34 -11.04 5.68
N ILE A 128 -13.90 -9.82 5.99
CA ILE A 128 -13.79 -9.25 7.33
C ILE A 128 -15.09 -8.52 7.68
N ASP A 129 -15.68 -8.87 8.80
CA ASP A 129 -16.79 -8.14 9.41
C ASP A 129 -16.29 -6.83 10.04
N ASP A 130 -16.67 -5.71 9.45
CA ASP A 130 -16.47 -4.38 10.04
C ASP A 130 -17.77 -3.59 10.12
N ASN A 131 -18.85 -4.25 10.59
CA ASN A 131 -20.17 -3.63 10.69
C ASN A 131 -20.20 -2.42 11.64
N ASN A 132 -19.26 -2.32 12.56
CA ASN A 132 -19.05 -1.17 13.44
C ASN A 132 -18.18 -0.06 12.80
N ARG A 133 -17.62 -0.30 11.62
CA ARG A 133 -16.81 0.64 10.83
C ARG A 133 -15.50 1.07 11.50
N THR A 134 -15.00 0.31 12.44
CA THR A 134 -13.78 0.62 13.20
C THR A 134 -12.54 0.51 12.30
N ILE A 135 -12.43 -0.60 11.58
CA ILE A 135 -11.27 -0.90 10.72
C ILE A 135 -11.28 0.00 9.48
N CYS A 136 -12.44 0.13 8.82
CA CYS A 136 -12.55 1.02 7.66
C CYS A 136 -12.25 2.48 8.00
N LYS A 137 -12.57 2.95 9.21
CA LYS A 137 -12.15 4.27 9.69
C LYS A 137 -10.64 4.33 9.96
N LEU A 138 -10.10 3.28 10.61
CA LEU A 138 -8.67 3.19 10.93
C LEU A 138 -7.78 3.29 9.67
N TYR A 139 -8.26 2.74 8.56
CA TYR A 139 -7.58 2.78 7.25
C TYR A 139 -8.03 3.95 6.35
N GLY A 140 -8.83 4.88 6.86
CA GLY A 140 -9.31 6.03 6.09
C GLY A 140 -10.25 5.68 4.93
N MET A 141 -10.88 4.50 4.98
CA MET A 141 -11.77 3.99 3.92
C MET A 141 -13.20 4.53 4.02
N ILE A 142 -13.56 5.26 5.07
CA ILE A 142 -14.87 5.90 5.23
C ILE A 142 -14.74 7.38 4.90
N SER A 143 -15.44 7.83 3.87
CA SER A 143 -15.52 9.23 3.51
C SER A 143 -16.91 9.80 3.86
N PRO A 144 -17.03 10.68 4.88
CA PRO A 144 -18.31 11.29 5.23
C PRO A 144 -18.94 12.09 4.08
N LYS A 145 -18.11 12.61 3.17
CA LYS A 145 -18.56 13.40 2.00
C LYS A 145 -19.12 12.54 0.86
N VAL A 146 -18.79 11.24 0.83
CA VAL A 146 -19.27 10.30 -0.19
C VAL A 146 -20.40 9.46 0.38
N ASN A 147 -20.13 8.69 1.43
CA ASN A 147 -21.08 7.91 2.19
C ASN A 147 -20.48 7.57 3.56
N GLY A 148 -20.97 8.19 4.62
CA GLY A 148 -20.43 8.00 5.98
C GLY A 148 -20.63 6.60 6.59
N THR A 149 -21.32 5.70 5.90
CA THR A 149 -21.66 4.36 6.40
C THR A 149 -21.04 3.22 5.59
N LYS A 150 -20.54 3.49 4.40
CA LYS A 150 -19.96 2.49 3.50
C LYS A 150 -18.51 2.81 3.20
N ALA A 151 -17.68 1.77 3.09
CA ALA A 151 -16.30 1.92 2.66
C ALA A 151 -16.24 2.33 1.18
N VAL A 152 -15.25 3.15 0.84
CA VAL A 152 -14.83 3.35 -0.56
C VAL A 152 -14.02 2.15 -1.03
N ARG A 153 -13.69 2.08 -2.33
CA ARG A 153 -12.85 1.01 -2.88
C ARG A 153 -11.37 1.30 -2.62
N GLY A 154 -10.86 0.88 -1.47
CA GLY A 154 -9.45 1.00 -1.11
C GLY A 154 -8.67 -0.28 -1.39
N VAL A 155 -7.41 -0.14 -1.74
CA VAL A 155 -6.42 -1.23 -1.79
C VAL A 155 -5.19 -0.79 -1.02
N PHE A 156 -4.77 -1.60 -0.08
CA PHE A 156 -3.50 -1.45 0.62
C PHE A 156 -2.65 -2.68 0.31
N ILE A 157 -1.50 -2.47 -0.31
CA ILE A 157 -0.46 -3.50 -0.44
C ILE A 157 0.51 -3.28 0.71
N ILE A 158 0.74 -4.33 1.50
CA ILE A 158 1.53 -4.31 2.72
C ILE A 158 2.66 -5.32 2.55
N ASP A 159 3.87 -4.90 2.85
CA ASP A 159 5.06 -5.72 2.69
C ASP A 159 5.21 -6.81 3.77
N PRO A 160 6.22 -7.71 3.67
CA PRO A 160 6.48 -8.74 4.68
C PRO A 160 6.78 -8.18 6.08
N GLU A 161 7.33 -6.98 6.19
CA GLU A 161 7.66 -6.27 7.43
C GLU A 161 6.48 -5.51 8.01
N ASN A 162 5.29 -5.68 7.42
CA ASN A 162 4.03 -5.03 7.78
C ASN A 162 3.99 -3.51 7.52
N LYS A 163 4.82 -3.00 6.60
CA LYS A 163 4.77 -1.62 6.17
C LYS A 163 3.81 -1.44 5.00
N ILE A 164 3.12 -0.30 4.96
CA ILE A 164 2.33 0.10 3.80
C ILE A 164 3.26 0.35 2.61
N ALA A 165 3.16 -0.45 1.57
CA ALA A 165 3.98 -0.32 0.37
C ALA A 165 3.26 0.40 -0.77
N SER A 166 1.93 0.31 -0.84
CA SER A 166 1.12 1.02 -1.85
C SER A 166 -0.30 1.23 -1.35
N VAL A 167 -0.91 2.35 -1.73
CA VAL A 167 -2.31 2.68 -1.42
C VAL A 167 -2.99 3.21 -2.67
N SER A 168 -4.21 2.73 -2.94
CA SER A 168 -5.06 3.31 -3.97
C SER A 168 -6.52 3.36 -3.55
N PHE A 169 -7.24 4.38 -4.00
CA PHE A 169 -8.65 4.58 -3.73
C PHE A 169 -9.42 4.87 -5.01
N TYR A 170 -10.61 4.30 -5.11
CA TYR A 170 -11.50 4.46 -6.25
C TYR A 170 -12.91 4.83 -5.77
N PRO A 171 -13.69 5.58 -6.58
CA PRO A 171 -15.10 5.85 -6.28
C PRO A 171 -15.93 4.56 -6.34
N MET A 172 -17.08 4.58 -5.68
CA MET A 172 -17.95 3.40 -5.58
C MET A 172 -18.43 2.85 -6.93
N SER A 173 -18.49 3.71 -7.95
CA SER A 173 -18.98 3.39 -9.30
C SER A 173 -17.93 2.78 -10.23
N VAL A 174 -16.64 2.78 -9.84
CA VAL A 174 -15.55 2.34 -10.71
C VAL A 174 -14.88 1.10 -10.11
N GLY A 175 -14.98 -0.04 -10.81
CA GLY A 175 -14.28 -1.27 -10.48
C GLY A 175 -12.77 -1.13 -10.72
N ARG A 176 -11.98 -1.80 -9.90
CA ARG A 176 -10.51 -1.76 -9.98
C ARG A 176 -10.01 -2.77 -11.03
N ASN A 177 -8.87 -2.46 -11.62
CA ASN A 177 -8.15 -3.41 -12.47
C ASN A 177 -7.30 -4.34 -11.58
N ILE A 178 -7.71 -5.61 -11.47
CA ILE A 178 -7.04 -6.60 -10.61
C ILE A 178 -5.66 -6.98 -11.16
N GLU A 179 -5.49 -7.00 -12.48
CA GLU A 179 -4.17 -7.20 -13.10
C GLU A 179 -3.20 -6.07 -12.76
N GLU A 180 -3.67 -4.82 -12.63
CA GLU A 180 -2.83 -3.71 -12.19
C GLU A 180 -2.41 -3.85 -10.72
N ILE A 181 -3.27 -4.37 -9.86
CA ILE A 181 -2.91 -4.67 -8.46
C ILE A 181 -1.81 -5.74 -8.42
N LYS A 182 -1.94 -6.80 -9.23
CA LYS A 182 -0.93 -7.84 -9.39
C LYS A 182 0.38 -7.29 -9.98
N ARG A 183 0.28 -6.45 -11.03
CA ARG A 183 1.45 -5.78 -11.62
C ARG A 183 2.18 -4.91 -10.59
N THR A 184 1.45 -4.14 -9.79
CA THR A 184 2.01 -3.30 -8.73
C THR A 184 2.70 -4.14 -7.65
N LEU A 185 2.10 -5.25 -7.22
CA LEU A 185 2.73 -6.19 -6.29
C LEU A 185 4.05 -6.73 -6.85
N LEU A 186 4.06 -7.18 -8.11
CA LEU A 186 5.27 -7.68 -8.78
C LEU A 186 6.35 -6.61 -8.88
N ALA A 187 5.98 -5.37 -9.19
CA ALA A 187 6.90 -4.24 -9.23
C ALA A 187 7.55 -4.02 -7.85
N LEU A 188 6.75 -3.96 -6.78
CA LEU A 188 7.23 -3.80 -5.41
C LEU A 188 8.15 -4.95 -4.98
N GLN A 189 7.81 -6.18 -5.29
CA GLN A 189 8.65 -7.34 -5.00
C GLN A 189 9.97 -7.31 -5.76
N THR A 190 9.94 -6.88 -7.01
CA THR A 190 11.14 -6.81 -7.85
C THR A 190 12.07 -5.70 -7.38
N THR A 191 11.54 -4.51 -7.05
CA THR A 191 12.35 -3.41 -6.50
C THR A 191 13.01 -3.82 -5.19
N GLN A 192 12.28 -4.44 -4.27
CA GLN A 192 12.82 -4.89 -2.99
C GLN A 192 13.90 -5.97 -3.16
N LYS A 193 13.65 -6.95 -4.04
CA LYS A 193 14.57 -8.09 -4.23
C LYS A 193 15.82 -7.74 -5.02
N GLN A 194 15.68 -6.93 -6.06
CA GLN A 194 16.76 -6.65 -7.02
C GLN A 194 17.40 -5.28 -6.83
N GLN A 195 16.86 -4.46 -5.93
CA GLN A 195 17.30 -3.08 -5.70
C GLN A 195 17.37 -2.25 -7.00
N VAL A 196 16.33 -2.36 -7.80
CA VAL A 196 16.15 -1.65 -9.07
C VAL A 196 14.92 -0.75 -9.00
N LEU A 197 14.76 0.16 -9.95
CA LEU A 197 13.61 1.05 -10.04
C LEU A 197 12.71 0.63 -11.21
N MET A 198 11.41 0.78 -11.02
CA MET A 198 10.44 0.44 -12.07
C MET A 198 10.10 1.67 -12.92
N PRO A 199 10.35 1.66 -14.24
CA PRO A 199 9.92 2.73 -15.10
C PRO A 199 8.38 2.80 -15.21
N ALA A 200 7.89 3.93 -15.69
CA ALA A 200 6.48 4.10 -15.99
C ALA A 200 6.00 2.99 -16.95
N ASN A 201 4.78 2.49 -16.72
CA ASN A 201 4.15 1.43 -17.51
C ASN A 201 4.91 0.09 -17.55
N TRP A 202 5.86 -0.11 -16.64
CA TRP A 202 6.60 -1.37 -16.55
C TRP A 202 5.66 -2.58 -16.44
N LYS A 203 6.01 -3.63 -17.13
CA LYS A 203 5.36 -4.96 -17.04
C LYS A 203 6.43 -6.02 -16.78
N PRO A 204 6.09 -7.16 -16.17
CA PRO A 204 7.02 -8.27 -16.02
C PRO A 204 7.70 -8.62 -17.34
N GLY A 205 9.03 -8.73 -17.33
CA GLY A 205 9.86 -8.93 -18.52
C GLY A 205 10.32 -7.66 -19.23
N ASN A 206 9.83 -6.47 -18.84
CA ASN A 206 10.41 -5.22 -19.35
C ASN A 206 11.68 -4.84 -18.58
N ASP A 207 12.53 -4.05 -19.23
CA ASP A 207 13.74 -3.52 -18.63
C ASP A 207 13.44 -2.66 -17.41
N VAL A 208 14.39 -2.62 -16.49
CA VAL A 208 14.31 -1.89 -15.22
C VAL A 208 15.32 -0.76 -15.20
N LEU A 209 15.07 0.25 -14.38
CA LEU A 209 16.02 1.33 -14.15
C LEU A 209 16.96 0.96 -13.00
N LEU A 210 18.21 1.36 -13.15
CA LEU A 210 19.18 1.31 -12.06
C LEU A 210 18.93 2.48 -11.10
N PRO A 211 19.13 2.28 -9.79
CA PRO A 211 19.16 3.38 -8.85
C PRO A 211 20.33 4.32 -9.18
N TYR A 212 20.33 5.50 -8.55
CA TYR A 212 21.38 6.48 -8.75
C TYR A 212 22.78 5.84 -8.63
N LEU A 213 23.62 6.12 -9.63
CA LEU A 213 25.01 5.68 -9.65
C LEU A 213 25.88 6.76 -9.02
N ASN A 214 26.88 6.38 -8.25
CA ASN A 214 27.85 7.34 -7.71
C ASN A 214 28.76 7.89 -8.82
N ASP A 215 29.49 8.97 -8.54
CA ASP A 215 30.32 9.67 -9.51
C ASP A 215 31.33 8.77 -10.23
N SER A 216 31.93 7.79 -9.53
CA SER A 216 32.87 6.85 -10.12
C SER A 216 32.19 5.86 -11.08
N GLN A 217 30.98 5.43 -10.78
CA GLN A 217 30.17 4.58 -11.65
C GLN A 217 29.68 5.36 -12.88
N HIS A 218 29.29 6.62 -12.70
CA HIS A 218 28.96 7.52 -13.81
C HIS A 218 30.13 7.73 -14.76
N GLN A 219 31.32 7.99 -14.23
CA GLN A 219 32.54 8.16 -15.05
C GLN A 219 32.89 6.87 -15.81
N GLN A 220 32.73 5.71 -15.20
CA GLN A 220 32.96 4.43 -15.87
C GLN A 220 31.96 4.17 -17.01
N LEU A 221 30.68 4.49 -16.82
CA LEU A 221 29.66 4.36 -17.87
C LEU A 221 29.88 5.35 -19.02
N ALA A 222 30.31 6.57 -18.74
CA ALA A 222 30.61 7.57 -19.74
C ALA A 222 31.75 7.14 -20.70
N THR A 223 32.66 6.24 -20.27
CA THR A 223 33.70 5.68 -21.13
C THR A 223 33.22 4.56 -22.04
N THR A 224 32.10 3.91 -21.69
CA THR A 224 31.56 2.73 -22.40
C THR A 224 30.30 3.01 -23.20
N THR A 225 29.58 4.07 -22.85
CA THR A 225 28.35 4.49 -23.52
C THR A 225 28.49 5.97 -23.89
N PRO A 226 28.25 6.36 -25.16
CA PRO A 226 28.32 7.78 -25.54
C PRO A 226 27.14 8.53 -24.88
N VAL A 227 27.39 9.07 -23.71
CA VAL A 227 26.44 9.89 -22.96
C VAL A 227 27.11 11.24 -22.76
N ASP A 228 26.51 12.30 -23.30
CA ASP A 228 26.92 13.66 -22.99
C ASP A 228 26.60 13.95 -21.51
N LEU A 229 27.62 13.84 -20.67
CA LEU A 229 27.51 14.28 -19.27
C LEU A 229 27.57 15.81 -19.24
N PRO A 230 26.72 16.48 -18.47
CA PRO A 230 26.87 17.91 -18.22
C PRO A 230 28.20 18.17 -17.53
N ASP A 231 28.88 19.24 -17.93
CA ASP A 231 30.23 19.64 -17.47
C ASP A 231 30.32 19.82 -15.93
N GLN A 232 29.20 20.02 -15.28
CA GLN A 232 29.02 19.98 -13.82
C GLN A 232 27.70 19.31 -13.50
N LEU A 233 27.74 18.15 -12.83
CA LEU A 233 26.61 17.60 -12.13
C LEU A 233 26.32 18.47 -10.90
N ASP A 234 25.31 19.31 -11.00
CA ASP A 234 24.86 20.13 -9.88
C ASP A 234 24.34 19.21 -8.77
N SER A 235 25.12 19.10 -7.69
CA SER A 235 24.78 18.28 -6.54
C SER A 235 23.42 18.65 -5.95
N ASP A 236 22.97 19.89 -6.12
CA ASP A 236 21.73 20.42 -5.57
C ASP A 236 20.49 19.89 -6.33
N ILE A 237 20.63 19.48 -7.57
CA ILE A 237 19.54 18.86 -8.35
C ILE A 237 19.31 17.40 -7.93
N LEU A 238 20.37 16.71 -7.52
CA LEU A 238 20.33 15.27 -7.23
C LEU A 238 20.10 14.95 -5.73
N THR A 239 20.46 15.90 -4.86
CA THR A 239 20.48 15.68 -3.40
C THR A 239 19.13 15.43 -2.74
N PRO A 240 18.01 16.12 -3.07
CA PRO A 240 16.78 15.98 -2.28
C PRO A 240 16.05 14.65 -2.43
N TYR A 241 16.25 13.96 -3.56
CA TYR A 241 15.51 12.71 -3.85
C TYR A 241 16.26 11.43 -3.46
N PHE A 242 17.56 11.53 -3.14
CA PHE A 242 18.44 10.37 -3.02
C PHE A 242 19.14 10.24 -1.68
N ASP A 243 18.88 11.11 -0.70
CA ASP A 243 19.46 10.98 0.64
C ASP A 243 19.05 9.65 1.31
N GLU A 244 17.86 9.15 1.02
CA GLU A 244 17.39 7.84 1.48
C GLU A 244 18.15 6.66 0.79
N TYR A 245 18.76 6.88 -0.37
CA TYR A 245 19.54 5.90 -1.14
C TYR A 245 21.05 6.12 -1.03
N ARG A 246 21.51 7.14 -0.30
CA ARG A 246 22.94 7.44 -0.07
C ARG A 246 23.61 6.55 0.96
N ASP A 247 22.84 5.81 1.76
CA ASP A 247 23.42 4.85 2.67
C ASP A 247 24.20 3.81 1.86
N ASN A 248 25.43 3.51 2.29
CA ASN A 248 26.43 2.65 1.62
C ASN A 248 25.98 1.20 1.34
N THR A 249 24.68 0.95 1.39
CA THR A 249 24.02 -0.33 1.12
C THR A 249 23.56 -0.51 -0.32
N LEU A 250 23.76 0.50 -1.21
CA LEU A 250 23.44 0.35 -2.62
C LEU A 250 24.26 -0.80 -3.24
N PRO A 251 23.62 -1.71 -3.98
CA PRO A 251 24.35 -2.80 -4.62
C PRO A 251 25.42 -2.26 -5.54
N GLN A 252 26.57 -2.90 -5.52
CA GLN A 252 27.64 -2.66 -6.49
C GLN A 252 27.11 -3.05 -7.86
N VAL A 253 26.63 -2.06 -8.61
CA VAL A 253 26.21 -2.28 -10.00
C VAL A 253 27.44 -2.44 -10.86
N ASN A 254 27.60 -3.61 -11.51
CA ASN A 254 28.62 -3.79 -12.52
C ASN A 254 28.20 -3.00 -13.78
N VAL A 255 28.60 -1.76 -13.85
CA VAL A 255 28.26 -0.83 -14.95
C VAL A 255 28.83 -1.25 -16.32
N ASN A 256 29.79 -2.19 -16.36
CA ASN A 256 30.36 -2.73 -17.60
C ASN A 256 29.58 -3.95 -18.13
N SER A 257 28.44 -4.31 -17.52
CA SER A 257 27.61 -5.39 -18.02
C SER A 257 27.00 -5.03 -19.39
N PRO A 258 27.03 -5.94 -20.38
CA PRO A 258 26.39 -5.72 -21.68
C PRO A 258 24.85 -5.55 -21.58
N ASP A 259 24.29 -5.88 -20.44
CA ASP A 259 22.86 -5.72 -20.17
C ASP A 259 22.48 -4.32 -19.73
N ILE A 260 23.47 -3.42 -19.51
CA ILE A 260 23.25 -2.04 -19.11
C ILE A 260 23.34 -1.13 -20.34
N TYR A 261 22.38 -0.23 -20.46
CA TYR A 261 22.37 0.84 -21.46
C TYR A 261 21.77 2.12 -20.88
N SER A 262 22.03 3.23 -21.48
CA SER A 262 21.46 4.52 -21.05
C SER A 262 20.67 5.19 -22.18
N LEU A 263 19.64 5.92 -21.81
CA LEU A 263 18.92 6.84 -22.71
C LEU A 263 19.35 8.29 -22.49
N ASN A 264 19.91 8.60 -21.32
CA ASN A 264 20.41 9.90 -20.94
C ASN A 264 21.36 9.72 -19.75
N TRP A 265 22.12 10.78 -19.37
CA TRP A 265 23.08 10.78 -18.26
C TRP A 265 22.47 10.42 -16.88
N PHE A 266 21.15 10.53 -16.72
CA PHE A 266 20.41 10.18 -15.49
C PHE A 266 19.46 8.98 -15.63
N MET A 267 19.41 8.32 -16.81
CA MET A 267 18.49 7.21 -17.08
C MET A 267 19.26 5.97 -17.54
N PHE A 268 19.66 5.14 -16.60
CA PHE A 268 20.37 3.89 -16.86
C PHE A 268 19.42 2.71 -16.68
N TYR A 269 19.33 1.89 -17.71
CA TYR A 269 18.49 0.71 -17.76
C TYR A 269 19.33 -0.55 -17.67
N LYS A 270 18.71 -1.58 -17.08
CA LYS A 270 19.20 -2.95 -17.11
C LYS A 270 18.18 -3.82 -17.84
N LYS A 271 18.65 -4.55 -18.86
CA LYS A 271 17.84 -5.55 -19.56
C LYS A 271 17.45 -6.67 -18.59
N THR A 272 16.20 -7.08 -18.64
CA THR A 272 15.73 -8.30 -17.99
C THR A 272 15.78 -9.43 -18.99
N GLN A 273 16.41 -10.56 -18.60
CA GLN A 273 16.45 -11.78 -19.44
C GLN A 273 15.11 -12.49 -19.43
#